data_20610472917a78bc50cfab052226f28f
#
_entry.id   20610472917a78bc50cfab052226f28f
#
_cell.length_a   1.000
_cell.length_b   1.000
_cell.length_c   1.000
_cell.angle_alpha   90.00
_cell.angle_beta   90.00
_cell.angle_gamma   90.00
#
_symmetry.space_group_name_H-M   'P 1'
#
loop_
_entity.id
_entity.type
_entity.pdbx_description
1 polymer ?
#
loop_
_entity_poly.entity_id
_entity_poly.type
_entity_poly.pdbx_seq_one_letter_code
_entity_poly.pdbx_strand_id
1 'polypeptide(L)'
;MRSVTSMRLEGCAAVSTGRIRFYVATAMHGRVSTLGRVVYVAPHLSATFAVHEAHNKLGWCVSDTESGGRAGFSLTSEDGAIADAIAELSKRTDADMRRARKRLRQLVAKA
;
A
#
# COMPACT_ATOMS: atom_id res chain seq x y z
N MET A 1 -11.44 18.12 17.59
CA MET A 1 -11.59 17.82 17.13
C MET A 1 -11.71 17.80 16.73
N ARG A 2 -11.67 17.62 16.42
CA ARG A 2 -11.77 17.44 15.71
C ARG A 2 -11.73 16.90 15.26
N SER A 3 -11.58 16.83 15.10
CA SER A 3 -11.55 16.25 14.53
C SER A 3 -11.09 15.99 14.26
N VAL A 4 -10.94 16.06 14.16
CA VAL A 4 -10.59 15.72 13.70
C VAL A 4 -10.07 15.70 13.35
N THR A 5 -9.97 15.80 13.13
CA THR A 5 -9.68 15.71 12.73
C THR A 5 -8.95 15.84 12.63
N SER A 6 -8.95 15.84 12.61
CA SER A 6 -8.45 15.88 12.39
C SER A 6 -7.61 15.93 12.47
N MET A 7 -7.33 15.88 12.36
CA MET A 7 -6.72 15.83 12.27
C MET A 7 -5.88 15.85 12.59
N ARG A 8 -5.59 15.66 12.71
CA ARG A 8 -4.87 15.67 12.86
C ARG A 8 -3.93 15.55 13.03
N LEU A 9 -3.49 15.65 13.11
CA LEU A 9 -2.71 15.41 13.18
C LEU A 9 -1.96 15.34 13.78
N GLU A 10 -2.00 15.29 13.93
CA GLU A 10 -1.39 14.87 14.47
C GLU A 10 -0.45 14.19 14.38
N GLY A 11 0.08 14.21 14.22
CA GLY A 11 0.84 13.53 13.79
C GLY A 11 0.93 12.43 13.88
N CYS A 12 0.67 12.00 14.13
CA CYS A 12 0.67 10.99 14.11
C CYS A 12 0.30 10.33 13.75
N ALA A 13 0.39 10.56 14.09
CA ALA A 13 0.44 9.69 13.68
C ALA A 13 0.00 9.00 12.84
N ALA A 14 0.55 8.84 12.66
CA ALA A 14 0.46 7.69 11.83
C ALA A 14 -0.88 7.07 11.88
N VAL A 15 -1.76 7.67 12.51
CA VAL A 15 -3.07 7.08 12.57
C VAL A 15 -3.91 7.68 11.49
N SER A 16 -3.94 7.01 10.36
CA SER A 16 -4.96 7.31 9.41
C SER A 16 -6.16 6.45 9.73
N THR A 17 -7.26 7.08 9.98
CA THR A 17 -8.53 6.40 10.14
C THR A 17 -9.26 6.31 8.82
N GLY A 18 -8.78 7.03 7.81
CA GLY A 18 -9.44 7.08 6.53
C GLY A 18 -9.15 5.88 5.68
N ARG A 19 -10.16 5.43 4.98
CA ARG A 19 -10.01 4.42 3.95
C ARG A 19 -10.01 5.09 2.60
N ILE A 20 -9.21 4.56 1.70
CA ILE A 20 -9.14 5.06 0.34
C ILE A 20 -9.43 3.92 -0.62
N ARG A 21 -9.97 4.28 -1.78
CA ARG A 21 -10.17 3.33 -2.85
C ARG A 21 -9.06 3.53 -3.88
N PHE A 22 -8.46 2.42 -4.27
CA PHE A 22 -7.39 2.45 -5.26
C PHE A 22 -7.37 1.13 -6.02
N TYR A 23 -6.52 1.01 -7.03
CA TYR A 23 -6.45 -0.19 -7.85
C TYR A 23 -5.19 -0.96 -7.51
N VAL A 24 -5.35 -2.27 -7.28
CA VAL A 24 -4.22 -3.17 -7.08
C VAL A 24 -3.98 -3.95 -8.36
N ALA A 25 -2.71 -4.24 -8.63
CA ALA A 25 -2.33 -5.05 -9.77
C ALA A 25 -2.48 -6.52 -9.39
N THR A 26 -3.13 -7.29 -10.24
CA THR A 26 -3.30 -8.72 -10.05
C THR A 26 -2.73 -9.47 -11.25
N ALA A 27 -2.34 -10.72 -11.03
CA ALA A 27 -1.74 -11.53 -12.08
C ALA A 27 -2.74 -11.92 -13.17
N MET A 28 -4.01 -12.09 -12.81
CA MET A 28 -4.99 -12.65 -13.73
C MET A 28 -6.09 -11.68 -14.13
N HIS A 29 -6.33 -10.66 -13.35
CA HIS A 29 -7.48 -9.77 -13.55
C HIS A 29 -7.08 -8.34 -13.83
N GLY A 30 -5.79 -8.09 -14.10
CA GLY A 30 -5.31 -6.73 -14.31
C GLY A 30 -5.42 -5.91 -13.05
N ARG A 31 -5.97 -4.70 -13.17
CA ARG A 31 -6.11 -3.79 -12.02
C ARG A 31 -7.50 -3.93 -11.43
N VAL A 32 -7.54 -4.22 -10.14
CA VAL A 32 -8.79 -4.44 -9.42
C VAL A 32 -8.95 -3.37 -8.34
N SER A 33 -10.13 -2.78 -8.26
CA SER A 33 -10.44 -1.77 -7.25
C SER A 33 -10.50 -2.41 -5.87
N THR A 34 -9.88 -1.78 -4.89
CA THR A 34 -9.92 -2.24 -3.52
C THR A 34 -10.02 -1.07 -2.56
N LEU A 35 -10.44 -1.35 -1.34
CA LEU A 35 -10.53 -0.36 -0.28
C LEU A 35 -9.48 -0.69 0.76
N GLY A 36 -8.66 0.29 1.12
CA GLY A 36 -7.61 0.08 2.09
C GLY A 36 -7.48 1.23 3.07
N ARG A 37 -6.67 1.02 4.09
CA ARG A 37 -6.38 2.02 5.10
C ARG A 37 -4.95 2.51 4.91
N VAL A 38 -4.77 3.81 4.76
CA VAL A 38 -3.44 4.41 4.58
C VAL A 38 -2.55 4.09 5.79
N VAL A 39 -1.33 3.65 5.51
CA VAL A 39 -0.35 3.34 6.56
C VAL A 39 0.99 4.01 6.21
N TYR A 40 1.73 4.38 7.24
CA TYR A 40 3.00 5.11 7.08
C TYR A 40 4.17 4.17 7.32
N VAL A 41 4.48 3.36 6.32
CA VAL A 41 5.48 2.30 6.43
C VAL A 41 6.85 2.69 5.90
N ALA A 42 6.93 3.77 5.12
CA ALA A 42 8.20 4.17 4.49
C ALA A 42 8.22 5.69 4.33
N PRO A 43 8.44 6.45 5.43
CA PRO A 43 8.40 7.92 5.35
C PRO A 43 9.51 8.52 4.47
N HIS A 44 10.55 7.76 4.18
CA HIS A 44 11.63 8.21 3.30
C HIS A 44 11.28 8.11 1.82
N LEU A 45 10.16 7.50 1.48
CA LEU A 45 9.73 7.36 0.08
C LEU A 45 8.61 8.34 -0.24
N SER A 46 8.58 8.82 -1.48
CA SER A 46 7.53 9.71 -1.96
C SER A 46 6.34 8.90 -2.47
N ALA A 47 5.87 7.98 -1.65
CA ALA A 47 4.79 7.09 -2.04
C ALA A 47 3.82 6.94 -0.89
N THR A 48 2.56 6.68 -1.22
CA THR A 48 1.51 6.40 -0.24
C THR A 48 1.17 4.92 -0.31
N PHE A 49 1.12 4.29 0.86
CA PHE A 49 0.82 2.87 0.95
C PHE A 49 -0.46 2.65 1.74
N ALA A 50 -1.15 1.56 1.45
CA ALA A 50 -2.37 1.20 2.17
C ALA A 50 -2.38 -0.30 2.45
N VAL A 51 -2.89 -0.65 3.63
CA VAL A 51 -3.11 -2.05 3.99
C VAL A 51 -4.53 -2.41 3.58
N HIS A 52 -4.68 -3.60 3.01
CA HIS A 52 -5.97 -4.09 2.54
C HIS A 52 -5.97 -5.60 2.54
N GLU A 53 -7.17 -6.17 2.48
CA GLU A 53 -7.30 -7.61 2.33
C GLU A 53 -6.82 -8.02 0.94
N ALA A 54 -6.17 -9.16 0.82
CA ALA A 54 -5.72 -9.66 -0.47
C ALA A 54 -6.93 -9.91 -1.38
N HIS A 55 -6.73 -9.73 -2.68
CA HIS A 55 -7.81 -9.88 -3.66
C HIS A 55 -8.50 -11.24 -3.58
N ASN A 56 -7.72 -12.30 -3.32
CA ASN A 56 -8.27 -13.65 -3.19
C ASN A 56 -8.82 -13.94 -1.80
N LYS A 57 -8.85 -12.95 -0.91
CA LYS A 57 -9.33 -13.08 0.48
C LYS A 57 -8.44 -13.94 1.36
N LEU A 58 -7.22 -14.26 0.92
CA LEU A 58 -6.28 -15.08 1.67
C LEU A 58 -5.12 -14.22 2.16
N GLY A 59 -5.38 -13.46 3.22
CA GLY A 59 -4.34 -12.68 3.86
C GLY A 59 -4.51 -11.19 3.67
N TRP A 60 -3.45 -10.47 4.03
CA TRP A 60 -3.41 -9.01 4.04
C TRP A 60 -2.22 -8.52 3.25
N CYS A 61 -2.39 -7.41 2.57
CA CYS A 61 -1.34 -6.81 1.74
C CYS A 61 -1.14 -5.35 2.13
N VAL A 62 0.09 -4.86 1.94
CA VAL A 62 0.35 -3.43 1.88
C VAL A 62 0.76 -3.13 0.45
N SER A 63 0.10 -2.18 -0.18
CA SER A 63 0.33 -1.87 -1.59
C SER A 63 0.58 -0.38 -1.81
N ASP A 64 1.37 -0.08 -2.84
CA ASP A 64 1.54 1.27 -3.34
C ASP A 64 0.23 1.71 -3.97
N THR A 65 -0.34 2.80 -3.49
CA THR A 65 -1.67 3.23 -3.94
C THR A 65 -1.67 3.77 -5.36
N GLU A 66 -0.52 4.16 -5.89
CA GLU A 66 -0.43 4.66 -7.25
C GLU A 66 -0.35 3.53 -8.27
N SER A 67 0.53 2.56 -8.04
CA SER A 67 0.74 1.46 -9.00
C SER A 67 -0.06 0.21 -8.68
N GLY A 68 -0.47 0.07 -7.42
CA GLY A 68 -1.12 -1.15 -6.95
C GLY A 68 -0.14 -2.29 -6.67
N GLY A 69 1.15 -2.00 -6.72
CA GLY A 69 2.18 -3.02 -6.47
C GLY A 69 2.29 -3.37 -5.00
N ARG A 70 2.42 -4.66 -4.72
CA ARG A 70 2.48 -5.15 -3.35
C ARG A 70 3.85 -4.91 -2.74
N ALA A 71 3.87 -4.34 -1.54
CA ALA A 71 5.08 -4.07 -0.78
C ALA A 71 5.21 -4.94 0.47
N GLY A 72 4.11 -5.49 0.96
CA GLY A 72 4.12 -6.36 2.12
C GLY A 72 2.95 -7.31 2.11
N PHE A 73 3.10 -8.42 2.80
CA PHE A 73 2.07 -9.46 2.82
C PHE A 73 2.13 -10.26 4.11
N SER A 74 0.97 -10.70 4.59
CA SER A 74 0.86 -11.66 5.69
C SER A 74 -0.42 -12.47 5.51
N LEU A 75 -0.32 -13.76 5.74
CA LEU A 75 -1.50 -14.63 5.72
C LEU A 75 -2.37 -14.43 6.95
N THR A 76 -1.82 -13.89 8.03
CA THR A 76 -2.47 -13.95 9.33
C THR A 76 -3.01 -12.63 9.84
N SER A 77 -2.39 -11.49 9.50
CA SER A 77 -2.81 -10.22 10.13
C SER A 77 -2.39 -9.00 9.32
N GLU A 78 -3.12 -7.91 9.53
CA GLU A 78 -2.72 -6.59 9.01
C GLU A 78 -1.36 -6.17 9.55
N ASP A 79 -1.15 -6.38 10.85
CA ASP A 79 0.10 -5.98 11.49
C ASP A 79 1.28 -6.73 10.89
N GLY A 80 1.10 -8.00 10.55
CA GLY A 80 2.13 -8.78 9.89
C GLY A 80 2.48 -8.22 8.51
N ALA A 81 1.46 -7.82 7.75
CA ALA A 81 1.67 -7.23 6.44
C ALA A 81 2.40 -5.89 6.56
N ILE A 82 2.05 -5.08 7.55
CA ILE A 82 2.69 -3.80 7.81
C ILE A 82 4.16 -4.01 8.19
N ALA A 83 4.44 -4.96 9.07
CA ALA A 83 5.82 -5.26 9.48
C ALA A 83 6.66 -5.74 8.29
N ASP A 84 6.09 -6.58 7.45
CA ASP A 84 6.76 -7.06 6.24
C ASP A 84 7.06 -5.91 5.29
N ALA A 85 6.11 -5.00 5.11
CA ALA A 85 6.29 -3.83 4.25
C ALA A 85 7.39 -2.91 4.79
N ILE A 86 7.43 -2.67 6.08
CA ILE A 86 8.46 -1.84 6.70
C ILE A 86 9.85 -2.43 6.42
N ALA A 87 10.00 -3.73 6.63
CA ALA A 87 11.27 -4.40 6.40
C ALA A 87 11.69 -4.33 4.93
N GLU A 88 10.76 -4.59 4.03
CA GLU A 88 11.05 -4.60 2.60
C GLU A 88 11.37 -3.20 2.08
N LEU A 89 10.57 -2.21 2.47
CA LEU A 89 10.71 -0.86 1.96
C LEU A 89 11.87 -0.09 2.58
N SER A 90 12.39 -0.55 3.72
CA SER A 90 13.53 0.11 4.35
C SER A 90 14.76 0.12 3.44
N LYS A 91 14.83 -0.79 2.49
CA LYS A 91 15.94 -0.94 1.56
C LYS A 91 15.72 -0.24 0.23
N ARG A 92 14.57 0.39 0.03
CA ARG A 92 14.19 0.94 -1.26
C ARG A 92 14.39 2.44 -1.32
N THR A 93 14.61 2.94 -2.53
CA THR A 93 14.72 4.37 -2.81
C THR A 93 13.58 4.77 -3.72
N ASP A 94 13.39 6.10 -3.91
CA ASP A 94 12.41 6.59 -4.87
C ASP A 94 12.73 6.11 -6.28
N ALA A 95 14.01 5.96 -6.63
CA ALA A 95 14.37 5.42 -7.93
C ALA A 95 13.91 3.98 -8.09
N ASP A 96 14.05 3.17 -7.03
CA ASP A 96 13.55 1.79 -7.04
C ASP A 96 12.05 1.76 -7.26
N MET A 97 11.32 2.67 -6.60
CA MET A 97 9.88 2.75 -6.74
C MET A 97 9.46 3.13 -8.16
N ARG A 98 10.17 4.08 -8.77
CA ARG A 98 9.87 4.48 -10.14
C ARG A 98 10.07 3.31 -11.11
N ARG A 99 11.14 2.54 -10.93
CA ARG A 99 11.40 1.37 -11.79
C ARG A 99 10.33 0.31 -11.61
N ALA A 100 9.96 0.04 -10.37
CA ALA A 100 8.93 -0.96 -10.07
C ALA A 100 7.59 -0.56 -10.67
N ARG A 101 7.21 0.72 -10.55
CA ARG A 101 5.96 1.23 -11.11
C ARG A 101 5.93 1.13 -12.62
N LYS A 102 7.05 1.46 -13.26
CA LYS A 102 7.15 1.37 -14.72
C LYS A 102 6.99 -0.07 -15.19
N ARG A 103 7.69 -0.99 -14.53
CA ARG A 103 7.60 -2.42 -14.87
C ARG A 103 6.17 -2.93 -14.72
N LEU A 104 5.53 -2.54 -13.63
CA LEU A 104 4.18 -3.01 -13.34
C LEU A 104 3.18 -2.48 -14.37
N ARG A 105 3.32 -1.21 -14.78
CA ARG A 105 2.46 -0.66 -15.82
C ARG A 105 2.61 -1.44 -17.13
N GLN A 106 3.82 -1.84 -17.47
CA GLN A 106 4.07 -2.61 -18.69
C GLN A 106 3.43 -3.99 -18.61
N LEU A 107 3.52 -4.64 -17.47
CA LEU A 107 2.93 -5.96 -17.26
C LEU A 107 1.40 -5.91 -17.34
N VAL A 108 0.81 -4.92 -16.67
CA VAL A 108 -0.66 -4.76 -16.68
C VAL A 108 -1.17 -4.42 -18.08
N ALA A 109 -0.43 -3.60 -18.82
CA ALA A 109 -0.83 -3.21 -20.17
C ALA A 109 -0.83 -4.40 -21.13
N LYS A 110 0.00 -5.42 -20.85
CA LYS A 110 0.05 -6.61 -21.71
C LYS A 110 -0.98 -7.66 -21.33
N ALA A 111 -1.55 -7.52 -20.16
CA ALA A 111 -2.58 -8.47 -19.71
C ALA A 111 -3.92 -8.13 -20.35
#